data_3aa0c0ee80a9cf8b3370c0fc663c09b2
#
_entry.id   3aa0c0ee80a9cf8b3370c0fc663c09b2
#
_cell.length_a   1.000
_cell.length_b   1.000
_cell.length_c   1.000
_cell.angle_alpha   90.00
_cell.angle_beta   90.00
_cell.angle_gamma   90.00
#
_symmetry.space_group_name_H-M   'P 1'
#
loop_
_entity.id
_entity.type
_entity.pdbx_description
1 polymer ?
#
loop_
_entity_poly.entity_id
_entity_poly.type
_entity_poly.pdbx_seq_one_letter_code
_entity_poly.pdbx_strand_id
1 'polypeptide(L)'
;LYSSVKNDSFSPYLNSKTPFGDLDKKWTNHKNTINLVSPANKRNIDIIVVGTGLAGGSAAATLAELGYNVKAFCFQDSPRRAHSIAAQGGINAAKNYQGDGDSVYRLFYDTVKGGDYRSREENVYRLAEVSANIIDQCVAQGVPFARDYGGLLDNRSFGGVLVSRTFYAKGQTGQQLLLGAYSAMNRQIARGKIKMYNRHEMLDIVKVCLLYTSDAADED
;
A
#
# COMPACT_ATOMS: atom_id res chain seq x y z
N LEU A 1 -10.29 -9.81 29.62
CA LEU A 1 -10.34 -11.27 29.73
C LEU A 1 -10.47 -11.88 28.35
N TYR A 2 -9.37 -11.95 27.56
CA TYR A 2 -9.32 -12.81 26.38
C TYR A 2 -8.51 -14.03 26.75
N SER A 3 -9.23 -15.12 27.02
CA SER A 3 -8.68 -16.45 27.20
C SER A 3 -8.01 -16.90 25.91
N SER A 4 -6.83 -17.45 26.06
CA SER A 4 -6.09 -18.16 25.01
C SER A 4 -6.98 -19.22 24.33
N VAL A 5 -7.46 -18.94 23.13
CA VAL A 5 -8.05 -19.97 22.28
C VAL A 5 -6.91 -20.60 21.50
N LYS A 6 -6.48 -21.78 21.97
CA LYS A 6 -5.78 -22.75 21.13
C LYS A 6 -6.81 -23.26 20.13
N ASN A 7 -6.76 -22.85 18.90
CA ASN A 7 -7.51 -23.43 17.81
C ASN A 7 -6.54 -24.00 16.79
N ASP A 8 -6.20 -25.27 16.99
CA ASP A 8 -5.63 -26.17 15.98
C ASP A 8 -6.73 -26.79 15.11
N SER A 9 -7.75 -26.04 14.72
CA SER A 9 -8.68 -26.47 13.69
C SER A 9 -8.33 -25.77 12.39
N PHE A 10 -8.01 -26.55 11.38
CA PHE A 10 -7.85 -26.12 10.00
C PHE A 10 -9.10 -25.34 9.58
N SER A 11 -9.05 -24.03 9.68
CA SER A 11 -10.10 -23.17 9.21
C SER A 11 -9.97 -23.04 7.70
N PRO A 12 -11.01 -23.35 6.91
CA PRO A 12 -10.98 -23.13 5.46
C PRO A 12 -10.92 -21.64 5.08
N TYR A 13 -11.01 -20.74 6.06
CA TYR A 13 -10.90 -19.30 5.86
C TYR A 13 -9.44 -18.84 5.98
N LEU A 14 -9.03 -17.93 5.11
CA LEU A 14 -7.74 -17.26 5.20
C LEU A 14 -7.64 -16.52 6.55
N ASN A 15 -6.95 -17.13 7.51
CA ASN A 15 -6.64 -16.50 8.78
C ASN A 15 -5.40 -15.62 8.62
N SER A 16 -5.59 -14.38 8.21
CA SER A 16 -4.51 -13.42 8.33
C SER A 16 -4.33 -13.09 9.82
N LYS A 17 -3.10 -13.31 10.33
CA LYS A 17 -2.77 -12.98 11.72
C LYS A 17 -2.90 -11.48 11.93
N THR A 18 -3.75 -11.09 12.87
CA THR A 18 -3.86 -9.71 13.32
C THR A 18 -2.73 -9.42 14.30
N PRO A 19 -1.99 -8.28 14.14
CA PRO A 19 -0.98 -7.88 15.11
C PRO A 19 -1.55 -7.71 16.53
N PHE A 20 -0.74 -7.98 17.54
CA PHE A 20 -1.13 -7.86 18.95
C PHE A 20 -0.91 -6.44 19.50
N GLY A 21 -1.65 -6.10 20.56
CA GLY A 21 -1.51 -4.85 21.30
C GLY A 21 -2.63 -3.85 21.04
N ASP A 22 -2.45 -2.65 21.62
CA ASP A 22 -3.35 -1.52 21.40
C ASP A 22 -3.34 -1.10 19.95
N LEU A 23 -4.43 -0.51 19.47
CA LEU A 23 -4.64 -0.20 18.05
C LEU A 23 -3.50 0.62 17.45
N ASP A 24 -3.01 1.62 18.18
CA ASP A 24 -1.91 2.51 17.80
C ASP A 24 -0.53 1.82 17.78
N LYS A 25 -0.38 0.70 18.48
CA LYS A 25 0.88 -0.04 18.63
C LYS A 25 0.95 -1.34 17.84
N LYS A 26 -0.17 -1.85 17.36
CA LYS A 26 -0.27 -3.17 16.67
C LYS A 26 0.79 -3.33 15.58
N TRP A 27 0.87 -2.40 14.65
CA TRP A 27 1.82 -2.49 13.55
C TRP A 27 3.26 -2.29 13.97
N THR A 28 3.52 -1.44 14.96
CA THR A 28 4.87 -1.26 15.54
C THR A 28 5.34 -2.55 16.19
N ASN A 29 4.49 -3.18 16.99
CA ASN A 29 4.78 -4.47 17.62
C ASN A 29 5.03 -5.57 16.58
N HIS A 30 4.18 -5.65 15.55
CA HIS A 30 4.37 -6.60 14.46
C HIS A 30 5.70 -6.38 13.72
N LYS A 31 6.04 -5.14 13.38
CA LYS A 31 7.34 -4.81 12.76
C LYS A 31 8.53 -5.29 13.58
N ASN A 32 8.45 -5.17 14.90
CA ASN A 32 9.53 -5.57 15.79
C ASN A 32 9.70 -7.11 15.88
N THR A 33 8.69 -7.87 15.48
CA THR A 33 8.73 -9.35 15.46
C THR A 33 9.09 -9.93 14.10
N ILE A 34 9.18 -9.12 13.05
CA ILE A 34 9.49 -9.59 11.69
C ILE A 34 11.01 -9.75 11.54
N ASN A 35 11.43 -10.90 11.03
CA ASN A 35 12.80 -11.09 10.60
C ASN A 35 13.10 -10.26 9.35
N LEU A 36 14.09 -9.41 9.43
CA LEU A 36 14.50 -8.57 8.30
C LEU A 36 15.30 -9.38 7.28
N VAL A 37 15.00 -9.17 6.01
CA VAL A 37 15.80 -9.75 4.92
C VAL A 37 17.13 -9.01 4.85
N SER A 38 18.24 -9.78 4.90
CA SER A 38 19.57 -9.21 4.68
C SER A 38 19.65 -8.50 3.32
N PRO A 39 20.27 -7.31 3.26
CA PRO A 39 20.45 -6.58 2.00
C PRO A 39 21.11 -7.42 0.90
N ALA A 40 22.04 -8.32 1.26
CA ALA A 40 22.70 -9.22 0.34
C ALA A 40 21.74 -10.25 -0.30
N ASN A 41 20.72 -10.66 0.43
CA ASN A 41 19.76 -11.66 -0.02
C ASN A 41 18.59 -11.08 -0.82
N LYS A 42 18.32 -9.78 -0.73
CA LYS A 42 17.20 -9.14 -1.45
C LYS A 42 17.23 -9.41 -2.95
N ARG A 43 18.39 -9.38 -3.56
CA ARG A 43 18.58 -9.63 -5.01
C ARG A 43 18.24 -11.06 -5.43
N ASN A 44 18.18 -12.00 -4.49
CA ASN A 44 17.85 -13.41 -4.74
C ASN A 44 16.35 -13.69 -4.56
N ILE A 45 15.57 -12.68 -4.13
CA ILE A 45 14.14 -12.82 -3.90
C ILE A 45 13.39 -12.23 -5.08
N ASP A 46 12.57 -13.05 -5.72
CA ASP A 46 11.60 -12.64 -6.73
C ASP A 46 10.27 -12.31 -6.06
N ILE A 47 9.75 -11.12 -6.33
CA ILE A 47 8.44 -10.69 -5.84
C ILE A 47 7.48 -10.59 -7.01
N ILE A 48 6.33 -11.24 -6.88
CA ILE A 48 5.25 -11.17 -7.85
C ILE A 48 4.26 -10.10 -7.41
N VAL A 49 4.00 -9.12 -8.28
CA VAL A 49 2.98 -8.09 -8.09
C VAL A 49 1.88 -8.29 -9.13
N VAL A 50 0.68 -8.61 -8.69
CA VAL A 50 -0.49 -8.79 -9.54
C VAL A 50 -1.35 -7.54 -9.53
N GLY A 51 -1.49 -6.93 -10.70
CA GLY A 51 -2.20 -5.66 -10.87
C GLY A 51 -1.24 -4.46 -10.83
N THR A 52 -1.40 -3.54 -11.78
CA THR A 52 -0.53 -2.37 -11.98
C THR A 52 -1.31 -1.06 -11.90
N GLY A 53 -2.39 -1.06 -11.14
CA GLY A 53 -3.05 0.17 -10.72
C GLY A 53 -2.15 0.97 -9.77
N LEU A 54 -2.68 2.02 -9.17
CA LEU A 54 -1.93 2.90 -8.28
C LEU A 54 -1.20 2.11 -7.17
N ALA A 55 -1.88 1.18 -6.52
CA ALA A 55 -1.30 0.38 -5.44
C ALA A 55 -0.19 -0.55 -5.95
N GLY A 56 -0.47 -1.36 -6.98
CA GLY A 56 0.51 -2.32 -7.50
C GLY A 56 1.70 -1.65 -8.20
N GLY A 57 1.47 -0.58 -8.94
CA GLY A 57 2.54 0.20 -9.57
C GLY A 57 3.48 0.84 -8.54
N SER A 58 2.92 1.43 -7.49
CA SER A 58 3.70 2.00 -6.38
C SER A 58 4.46 0.92 -5.60
N ALA A 59 3.82 -0.20 -5.31
CA ALA A 59 4.45 -1.33 -4.62
C ALA A 59 5.61 -1.90 -5.45
N ALA A 60 5.40 -2.15 -6.75
CA ALA A 60 6.43 -2.67 -7.64
C ALA A 60 7.63 -1.73 -7.72
N ALA A 61 7.39 -0.41 -7.86
CA ALA A 61 8.46 0.58 -7.90
C ALA A 61 9.27 0.59 -6.59
N THR A 62 8.59 0.65 -5.45
CA THR A 62 9.23 0.71 -4.13
C THR A 62 10.03 -0.58 -3.83
N LEU A 63 9.47 -1.74 -4.12
CA LEU A 63 10.16 -3.02 -3.90
C LEU A 63 11.41 -3.13 -4.77
N ALA A 64 11.35 -2.69 -6.03
CA ALA A 64 12.51 -2.65 -6.90
C ALA A 64 13.58 -1.65 -6.43
N GLU A 65 13.19 -0.49 -5.90
CA GLU A 65 14.09 0.49 -5.29
C GLU A 65 14.77 -0.07 -4.03
N LEU A 66 14.07 -0.91 -3.27
CA LEU A 66 14.62 -1.61 -2.11
C LEU A 66 15.58 -2.75 -2.48
N GLY A 67 15.73 -3.08 -3.77
CA GLY A 67 16.71 -4.04 -4.27
C GLY A 67 16.16 -5.44 -4.59
N TYR A 68 14.86 -5.65 -4.54
CA TYR A 68 14.22 -6.91 -4.93
C TYR A 68 14.07 -7.02 -6.45
N ASN A 69 14.00 -8.26 -6.96
CA ASN A 69 13.58 -8.52 -8.33
C ASN A 69 12.05 -8.58 -8.38
N VAL A 70 11.44 -7.80 -9.25
CA VAL A 70 9.97 -7.71 -9.31
C VAL A 70 9.46 -8.21 -10.65
N LYS A 71 8.44 -9.07 -10.60
CA LYS A 71 7.65 -9.50 -11.76
C LYS A 71 6.25 -8.90 -11.62
N ALA A 72 5.92 -7.93 -12.46
CA ALA A 72 4.65 -7.22 -12.41
C ALA A 72 3.72 -7.70 -13.53
N PHE A 73 2.51 -8.10 -13.17
CA PHE A 73 1.51 -8.64 -14.08
C PHE A 73 0.34 -7.68 -14.24
N CYS A 74 -0.05 -7.45 -15.48
CA CYS A 74 -1.15 -6.57 -15.86
C CYS A 74 -2.15 -7.30 -16.75
N PHE A 75 -3.41 -7.29 -16.36
CA PHE A 75 -4.50 -7.83 -17.18
C PHE A 75 -4.67 -7.04 -18.48
N GLN A 76 -4.54 -5.73 -18.40
CA GLN A 76 -4.69 -4.83 -19.54
C GLN A 76 -3.45 -4.86 -20.45
N ASP A 77 -3.58 -4.25 -21.62
CA ASP A 77 -2.47 -4.05 -22.56
C ASP A 77 -1.46 -3.00 -22.08
N SER A 78 -1.86 -2.13 -21.15
CA SER A 78 -1.02 -1.11 -20.55
C SER A 78 -1.32 -0.93 -19.06
N PRO A 79 -0.29 -0.79 -18.21
CA PRO A 79 -0.46 -0.48 -16.79
C PRO A 79 -1.28 0.78 -16.52
N ARG A 80 -1.29 1.75 -17.44
CA ARG A 80 -2.01 3.02 -17.33
C ARG A 80 -3.53 2.88 -17.49
N ARG A 81 -4.04 1.72 -17.91
CA ARG A 81 -5.47 1.48 -18.08
C ARG A 81 -6.18 0.95 -16.84
N ALA A 82 -5.55 1.10 -15.68
CA ALA A 82 -6.14 0.73 -14.41
C ALA A 82 -7.28 1.68 -14.02
N HIS A 83 -8.27 1.17 -13.27
CA HIS A 83 -9.42 1.95 -12.81
C HIS A 83 -9.04 3.19 -11.98
N SER A 84 -7.87 3.19 -11.35
CA SER A 84 -7.33 4.34 -10.61
C SER A 84 -7.33 5.65 -11.40
N ILE A 85 -7.27 5.58 -12.76
CA ILE A 85 -7.32 6.77 -13.62
C ILE A 85 -8.66 7.51 -13.54
N ALA A 86 -9.74 6.83 -13.17
CA ALA A 86 -11.09 7.40 -13.09
C ALA A 86 -11.36 8.15 -11.78
N ALA A 87 -10.53 7.99 -10.76
CA ALA A 87 -10.69 8.69 -9.49
C ALA A 87 -10.23 10.15 -9.61
N GLN A 88 -11.13 11.10 -9.38
CA GLN A 88 -10.88 12.53 -9.65
C GLN A 88 -10.97 13.43 -8.42
N GLY A 89 -11.66 13.02 -7.37
CA GLY A 89 -12.00 13.87 -6.22
C GLY A 89 -10.81 14.35 -5.42
N GLY A 90 -9.86 13.49 -5.18
CA GLY A 90 -8.70 13.76 -4.34
C GLY A 90 -8.28 12.55 -3.51
N ILE A 91 -7.25 12.73 -2.73
CA ILE A 91 -6.72 11.75 -1.79
C ILE A 91 -6.65 12.35 -0.38
N ASN A 92 -7.16 11.63 0.61
CA ASN A 92 -7.19 12.08 2.00
C ASN A 92 -5.90 11.72 2.74
N ALA A 93 -5.38 12.67 3.50
CA ALA A 93 -4.25 12.44 4.40
C ALA A 93 -4.32 13.34 5.64
N ALA A 94 -3.94 12.79 6.79
CA ALA A 94 -4.00 13.47 8.07
C ALA A 94 -2.77 14.38 8.29
N LYS A 95 -2.59 15.39 7.42
CA LYS A 95 -1.48 16.35 7.53
C LYS A 95 -1.79 17.55 8.44
N ASN A 96 -3.07 17.83 8.68
CA ASN A 96 -3.54 18.93 9.54
C ASN A 96 -2.88 20.28 9.24
N TYR A 97 -2.70 20.63 7.97
CA TYR A 97 -2.04 21.88 7.58
C TYR A 97 -2.79 23.14 8.03
N GLN A 98 -4.11 23.09 8.09
CA GLN A 98 -4.94 24.23 8.48
C GLN A 98 -5.19 24.32 9.98
N GLY A 99 -4.74 23.34 10.76
CA GLY A 99 -4.95 23.33 12.20
C GLY A 99 -6.43 23.21 12.61
N ASP A 100 -7.26 22.60 11.76
CA ASP A 100 -8.72 22.45 11.95
C ASP A 100 -9.08 21.21 12.78
N GLY A 101 -8.11 20.65 13.51
CA GLY A 101 -8.29 19.54 14.43
C GLY A 101 -8.29 18.18 13.75
N ASP A 102 -7.71 18.05 12.56
CA ASP A 102 -7.50 16.75 11.93
C ASP A 102 -6.40 15.96 12.63
N SER A 103 -6.53 14.65 12.61
CA SER A 103 -5.58 13.72 13.21
C SER A 103 -5.64 12.35 12.55
N VAL A 104 -4.62 11.53 12.79
CA VAL A 104 -4.59 10.12 12.37
C VAL A 104 -5.81 9.37 12.88
N TYR A 105 -6.17 9.55 14.16
CA TYR A 105 -7.34 8.89 14.75
C TYR A 105 -8.65 9.36 14.11
N ARG A 106 -8.77 10.64 13.79
CA ARG A 106 -9.96 11.18 13.14
C ARG A 106 -10.11 10.64 11.71
N LEU A 107 -9.03 10.58 10.95
CA LEU A 107 -9.04 9.96 9.62
C LEU A 107 -9.38 8.47 9.69
N PHE A 108 -8.83 7.75 10.66
CA PHE A 108 -9.17 6.36 10.93
C PHE A 108 -10.67 6.19 11.22
N TYR A 109 -11.19 6.96 12.19
CA TYR A 109 -12.60 6.87 12.58
C TYR A 109 -13.55 7.17 11.42
N ASP A 110 -13.32 8.25 10.69
CA ASP A 110 -14.14 8.64 9.54
C ASP A 110 -14.11 7.55 8.45
N THR A 111 -12.97 6.91 8.24
CA THR A 111 -12.82 5.84 7.24
C THR A 111 -13.56 4.57 7.66
N VAL A 112 -13.45 4.15 8.92
CA VAL A 112 -14.16 2.98 9.45
C VAL A 112 -15.68 3.22 9.44
N LYS A 113 -16.11 4.40 9.87
CA LYS A 113 -17.53 4.80 9.85
C LYS A 113 -18.07 4.86 8.43
N GLY A 114 -17.36 5.47 7.50
CA GLY A 114 -17.74 5.55 6.08
C GLY A 114 -17.81 4.18 5.39
N GLY A 115 -17.10 3.19 5.91
CA GLY A 115 -17.14 1.79 5.48
C GLY A 115 -18.15 0.93 6.24
N ASP A 116 -19.13 1.52 6.93
CA ASP A 116 -20.16 0.82 7.72
C ASP A 116 -19.56 -0.15 8.76
N TYR A 117 -18.41 0.19 9.34
CA TYR A 117 -17.70 -0.62 10.35
C TYR A 117 -17.35 -2.04 9.88
N ARG A 118 -17.15 -2.24 8.56
CA ARG A 118 -16.79 -3.55 7.96
C ARG A 118 -15.31 -3.72 7.72
N SER A 119 -14.55 -2.64 7.87
CA SER A 119 -13.10 -2.64 7.63
C SER A 119 -12.34 -3.29 8.79
N ARG A 120 -11.15 -3.81 8.50
CA ARG A 120 -10.21 -4.22 9.54
C ARG A 120 -9.57 -2.98 10.13
N GLU A 121 -9.82 -2.71 11.38
CA GLU A 121 -9.44 -1.48 12.06
C GLU A 121 -7.93 -1.25 12.06
N GLU A 122 -7.14 -2.28 12.33
CA GLU A 122 -5.68 -2.19 12.33
C GLU A 122 -5.09 -1.79 10.97
N ASN A 123 -5.69 -2.25 9.88
CA ASN A 123 -5.23 -1.89 8.53
C ASN A 123 -5.60 -0.43 8.21
N VAL A 124 -6.81 -0.01 8.59
CA VAL A 124 -7.25 1.37 8.38
C VAL A 124 -6.44 2.34 9.24
N TYR A 125 -6.17 1.96 10.49
CA TYR A 125 -5.33 2.77 11.37
C TYR A 125 -3.92 2.95 10.79
N ARG A 126 -3.31 1.84 10.32
CA ARG A 126 -2.00 1.92 9.67
C ARG A 126 -2.01 2.79 8.42
N LEU A 127 -3.05 2.69 7.60
CA LEU A 127 -3.21 3.57 6.44
C LEU A 127 -3.27 5.05 6.86
N ALA A 128 -4.02 5.37 7.91
CA ALA A 128 -4.12 6.73 8.44
C ALA A 128 -2.77 7.24 8.96
N GLU A 129 -2.00 6.41 9.67
CA GLU A 129 -0.65 6.77 10.15
C GLU A 129 0.31 7.14 9.02
N VAL A 130 0.32 6.36 7.94
CA VAL A 130 1.25 6.57 6.82
C VAL A 130 0.73 7.54 5.78
N SER A 131 -0.49 8.03 5.89
CA SER A 131 -1.16 8.84 4.87
C SER A 131 -0.37 10.09 4.49
N ALA A 132 0.22 10.77 5.47
CA ALA A 132 1.06 11.95 5.22
C ALA A 132 2.30 11.61 4.39
N ASN A 133 2.98 10.50 4.72
CA ASN A 133 4.15 10.03 3.98
C ASN A 133 3.80 9.60 2.55
N ILE A 134 2.60 9.04 2.34
CA ILE A 134 2.10 8.69 1.00
C ILE A 134 1.98 9.93 0.11
N ILE A 135 1.44 11.04 0.64
CA ILE A 135 1.37 12.31 -0.09
C ILE A 135 2.78 12.79 -0.46
N ASP A 136 3.72 12.76 0.46
CA ASP A 136 5.09 13.19 0.21
C ASP A 136 5.77 12.30 -0.85
N GLN A 137 5.53 10.99 -0.82
CA GLN A 137 5.99 10.08 -1.86
C GLN A 137 5.38 10.41 -3.24
N CYS A 138 4.08 10.71 -3.29
CA CYS A 138 3.42 11.11 -4.54
C CYS A 138 4.01 12.41 -5.10
N VAL A 139 4.30 13.39 -4.25
CA VAL A 139 4.99 14.63 -4.65
C VAL A 139 6.37 14.31 -5.22
N ALA A 140 7.14 13.44 -4.55
CA ALA A 140 8.46 13.01 -5.03
C ALA A 140 8.40 12.25 -6.37
N GLN A 141 7.29 11.57 -6.65
CA GLN A 141 7.02 10.92 -7.94
C GLN A 141 6.60 11.91 -9.05
N GLY A 142 6.44 13.18 -8.72
CA GLY A 142 6.11 14.23 -9.69
C GLY A 142 4.61 14.49 -9.85
N VAL A 143 3.77 14.07 -8.90
CA VAL A 143 2.32 14.37 -8.94
C VAL A 143 2.09 15.87 -8.71
N PRO A 144 1.45 16.59 -9.67
CA PRO A 144 1.27 18.03 -9.60
C PRO A 144 0.04 18.40 -8.75
N PHE A 145 0.10 18.16 -7.45
CA PHE A 145 -0.94 18.62 -6.54
C PHE A 145 -1.11 20.14 -6.59
N ALA A 146 -2.34 20.60 -6.39
CA ALA A 146 -2.61 22.01 -6.21
C ALA A 146 -1.80 22.57 -5.02
N ARG A 147 -1.38 23.81 -5.16
CA ARG A 147 -0.62 24.55 -4.13
C ARG A 147 -1.30 25.86 -3.83
N ASP A 148 -1.17 26.32 -2.60
CA ASP A 148 -1.56 27.63 -2.16
C ASP A 148 -0.53 28.71 -2.61
N TYR A 149 -0.81 29.97 -2.30
CA TYR A 149 0.09 31.08 -2.63
C TYR A 149 1.43 31.04 -1.89
N GLY A 150 1.50 30.33 -0.75
CA GLY A 150 2.73 30.10 0.00
C GLY A 150 3.56 28.93 -0.52
N GLY A 151 3.07 28.20 -1.54
CA GLY A 151 3.74 27.04 -2.12
C GLY A 151 3.51 25.72 -1.37
N LEU A 152 2.72 25.71 -0.29
CA LEU A 152 2.30 24.50 0.39
C LEU A 152 1.25 23.77 -0.43
N LEU A 153 1.10 22.47 -0.18
CA LEU A 153 0.05 21.68 -0.83
C LEU A 153 -1.32 22.19 -0.37
N ASP A 154 -2.16 22.54 -1.33
CA ASP A 154 -3.53 22.94 -1.05
C ASP A 154 -4.38 21.72 -0.70
N ASN A 155 -5.27 21.87 0.28
CA ASN A 155 -6.21 20.86 0.69
C ASN A 155 -7.59 21.46 0.96
N ARG A 156 -8.60 20.61 0.85
CA ARG A 156 -10.00 21.02 1.02
C ARG A 156 -10.79 19.97 1.78
N SER A 157 -11.93 20.37 2.32
CA SER A 157 -12.95 19.42 2.77
C SER A 157 -13.68 18.85 1.54
N PHE A 158 -13.95 17.56 1.55
CA PHE A 158 -14.62 16.87 0.46
C PHE A 158 -15.39 15.65 0.97
N GLY A 159 -16.54 15.35 0.33
CA GLY A 159 -17.31 14.15 0.65
C GLY A 159 -17.98 14.13 2.04
N GLY A 160 -18.35 15.31 2.56
CA GLY A 160 -19.00 15.40 3.88
C GLY A 160 -18.05 15.39 5.07
N VAL A 161 -16.76 15.38 4.84
CA VAL A 161 -15.72 15.50 5.89
C VAL A 161 -15.63 16.96 6.32
N LEU A 162 -15.67 17.20 7.63
CA LEU A 162 -15.70 18.57 8.20
C LEU A 162 -14.31 19.23 8.26
N VAL A 163 -13.24 18.49 7.99
CA VAL A 163 -11.86 18.98 8.03
C VAL A 163 -11.23 18.98 6.65
N SER A 164 -10.27 19.87 6.45
CA SER A 164 -9.55 20.02 5.19
C SER A 164 -8.39 19.02 5.12
N ARG A 165 -8.63 17.84 4.55
CA ARG A 165 -7.64 16.75 4.43
C ARG A 165 -7.49 16.19 3.02
N THR A 166 -8.26 16.69 2.04
CA THR A 166 -8.27 16.17 0.69
C THR A 166 -7.30 16.93 -0.19
N PHE A 167 -6.22 16.28 -0.59
CA PHE A 167 -5.24 16.78 -1.55
C PHE A 167 -5.69 16.43 -2.97
N TYR A 168 -5.51 17.35 -3.92
CA TYR A 168 -6.10 17.21 -5.25
C TYR A 168 -5.23 17.80 -6.36
N ALA A 169 -5.44 17.34 -7.57
CA ALA A 169 -4.83 17.84 -8.80
C ALA A 169 -5.93 18.26 -9.80
N LYS A 170 -6.70 19.27 -9.45
CA LYS A 170 -7.72 19.97 -10.27
C LYS A 170 -8.47 19.05 -11.25
N GLY A 171 -9.25 18.11 -10.75
CA GLY A 171 -10.09 17.19 -11.55
C GLY A 171 -9.37 16.00 -12.19
N GLN A 172 -8.07 15.85 -11.99
CA GLN A 172 -7.26 14.78 -12.59
C GLN A 172 -6.46 13.99 -11.54
N THR A 173 -6.89 14.00 -10.28
CA THR A 173 -6.10 13.47 -9.17
C THR A 173 -5.70 12.02 -9.39
N GLY A 174 -6.63 11.12 -9.69
CA GLY A 174 -6.33 9.71 -9.91
C GLY A 174 -5.44 9.47 -11.12
N GLN A 175 -5.66 10.21 -12.20
CA GLN A 175 -4.81 10.14 -13.39
C GLN A 175 -3.37 10.55 -13.06
N GLN A 176 -3.18 11.65 -12.35
CA GLN A 176 -1.85 12.16 -12.02
C GLN A 176 -1.14 11.25 -11.01
N LEU A 177 -1.86 10.71 -10.03
CA LEU A 177 -1.34 9.71 -9.11
C LEU A 177 -0.86 8.45 -9.84
N LEU A 178 -1.69 7.94 -10.77
CA LEU A 178 -1.34 6.75 -11.55
C LEU A 178 -0.14 7.01 -12.46
N LEU A 179 -0.06 8.17 -13.10
CA LEU A 179 1.09 8.54 -13.93
C LEU A 179 2.37 8.69 -13.11
N GLY A 180 2.29 9.23 -11.90
CA GLY A 180 3.42 9.29 -10.97
C GLY A 180 3.95 7.90 -10.61
N ALA A 181 3.06 7.00 -10.18
CA ALA A 181 3.41 5.61 -9.88
C ALA A 181 3.97 4.87 -11.10
N TYR A 182 3.35 5.06 -12.27
CA TYR A 182 3.80 4.48 -13.54
C TYR A 182 5.18 4.99 -13.93
N SER A 183 5.46 6.28 -13.78
CA SER A 183 6.77 6.87 -14.05
C SER A 183 7.86 6.29 -13.15
N ALA A 184 7.56 6.14 -11.85
CA ALA A 184 8.46 5.49 -10.90
C ALA A 184 8.73 4.03 -11.28
N MET A 185 7.68 3.28 -11.63
CA MET A 185 7.80 1.89 -12.07
C MET A 185 8.62 1.77 -13.37
N ASN A 186 8.39 2.64 -14.35
CA ASN A 186 9.13 2.64 -15.62
C ASN A 186 10.63 2.87 -15.43
N ARG A 187 11.01 3.74 -14.49
CA ARG A 187 12.44 3.91 -14.16
C ARG A 187 13.08 2.61 -13.70
N GLN A 188 12.34 1.78 -12.95
CA GLN A 188 12.84 0.49 -12.48
C GLN A 188 12.79 -0.59 -13.58
N ILE A 189 11.83 -0.52 -14.50
CA ILE A 189 11.81 -1.37 -15.71
C ILE A 189 13.06 -1.07 -16.56
N ALA A 190 13.35 0.21 -16.81
CA ALA A 190 14.53 0.62 -17.57
C ALA A 190 15.86 0.18 -16.92
N ARG A 191 15.89 0.05 -15.58
CA ARG A 191 17.04 -0.48 -14.82
C ARG A 191 17.09 -2.01 -14.79
N GLY A 192 16.14 -2.71 -15.42
CA GLY A 192 16.05 -4.16 -15.42
C GLY A 192 15.63 -4.78 -14.08
N LYS A 193 15.13 -3.99 -13.13
CA LYS A 193 14.68 -4.45 -11.80
C LYS A 193 13.24 -4.92 -11.77
N ILE A 194 12.44 -4.49 -12.73
CA ILE A 194 11.05 -4.93 -12.91
C ILE A 194 10.91 -5.56 -14.28
N LYS A 195 10.39 -6.78 -14.32
CA LYS A 195 9.92 -7.42 -15.56
C LYS A 195 8.41 -7.29 -15.64
N MET A 196 7.94 -6.64 -16.70
CA MET A 196 6.52 -6.38 -16.92
C MET A 196 5.89 -7.42 -17.83
N TYR A 197 4.72 -7.93 -17.45
CA TYR A 197 3.90 -8.88 -18.21
C TYR A 197 2.52 -8.29 -18.44
N ASN A 198 2.29 -7.78 -19.64
CA ASN A 198 0.98 -7.25 -20.05
C ASN A 198 0.09 -8.37 -20.60
N ARG A 199 -1.24 -8.19 -20.52
CA ARG A 199 -2.25 -9.15 -20.98
C ARG A 199 -2.10 -10.54 -20.35
N HIS A 200 -1.78 -10.55 -19.05
CA HIS A 200 -1.70 -11.76 -18.24
C HIS A 200 -2.76 -11.72 -17.17
N GLU A 201 -3.53 -12.77 -17.08
CA GLU A 201 -4.54 -12.98 -16.05
C GLU A 201 -4.04 -13.93 -14.99
N MET A 202 -4.34 -13.61 -13.73
CA MET A 202 -4.07 -14.51 -12.62
C MET A 202 -5.22 -15.52 -12.52
N LEU A 203 -4.92 -16.80 -12.71
CA LEU A 203 -5.93 -17.86 -12.60
C LEU A 203 -5.99 -18.44 -11.18
N ASP A 204 -4.84 -18.71 -10.58
CA ASP A 204 -4.76 -19.34 -9.27
C ASP A 204 -3.43 -19.08 -8.58
N ILE A 205 -3.37 -19.37 -7.29
CA ILE A 205 -2.14 -19.37 -6.49
C ILE A 205 -1.76 -20.80 -6.15
N VAL A 206 -0.67 -21.27 -6.76
CA VAL A 206 -0.12 -22.59 -6.45
C VAL A 206 0.95 -22.44 -5.38
N LYS A 207 0.68 -22.98 -4.20
CA LYS A 207 1.65 -23.06 -3.11
C LYS A 207 2.45 -24.37 -3.25
N VAL A 208 3.73 -24.25 -3.59
CA VAL A 208 4.66 -25.38 -3.50
C VAL A 208 5.01 -25.60 -2.03
N CYS A 209 4.76 -26.79 -1.51
CA CYS A 209 5.01 -27.11 -0.11
C CYS A 209 6.51 -27.10 0.18
N LEU A 210 6.92 -26.31 1.18
CA LEU A 210 8.31 -26.22 1.65
C LEU A 210 8.74 -27.37 2.59
N LEU A 211 7.93 -28.44 2.69
CA LEU A 211 8.22 -29.58 3.57
C LEU A 211 9.53 -30.31 3.26
N TYR A 212 10.11 -30.10 2.09
CA TYR A 212 11.39 -30.75 1.70
C TYR A 212 12.65 -29.96 2.11
N THR A 213 12.55 -28.77 2.66
CA THR A 213 13.74 -27.99 3.05
C THR A 213 14.04 -28.03 4.55
N SER A 214 13.12 -28.53 5.38
CA SER A 214 13.37 -28.70 6.81
C SER A 214 13.93 -30.06 7.19
N ASP A 215 13.62 -31.11 6.42
CA ASP A 215 14.12 -32.48 6.70
C ASP A 215 15.53 -32.76 6.16
N ALA A 216 16.05 -31.89 5.29
CA ALA A 216 17.42 -32.04 4.77
C ALA A 216 18.49 -31.36 5.63
N ALA A 217 18.09 -30.66 6.69
CA ALA A 217 19.01 -29.98 7.60
C ALA A 217 19.26 -30.76 8.93
N ASP A 218 18.53 -31.83 9.18
CA ASP A 218 18.62 -32.62 10.42
C ASP A 218 19.31 -34.00 10.22
N GLU A 219 19.89 -34.24 9.04
CA GLU A 219 20.68 -35.47 8.78
C GLU A 219 22.14 -35.13 8.45
N ASP A 220 22.85 -34.48 9.40
CA ASP A 220 24.33 -34.52 9.48
C ASP A 220 24.79 -34.36 10.94
#